data_0298d2302d81a68b8ca517c1600f1797
#
_entry.id   0298d2302d81a68b8ca517c1600f1797
#
_cell.length_a   1.000
_cell.length_b   1.000
_cell.length_c   1.000
_cell.angle_alpha   90.00
_cell.angle_beta   90.00
_cell.angle_gamma   90.00
#
_symmetry.space_group_name_H-M   'P 1'
#
loop_
_entity.id
_entity.type
_entity.pdbx_description
1 polymer ?
#
loop_
_entity_poly.entity_id
_entity_poly.type
_entity_poly.pdbx_seq_one_letter_code
_entity_poly.pdbx_strand_id
1 'polypeptide(L)'
;MVLAEAESAVTASATCSCRLARHSWPACRRAFKLLSCGAVLAVTTTLALPSLAQVAQPARPPSSGGWSAQIKHHPTASAKPRATAIRISGDATRTRVSLDVNRPITANTFILDAPYRAIIDIPELEFHLPAYGANSVAGLVKDFRYGQFDTGRSRVVIDLTAPATIQNATFTAPNGNQPGILSFDIVRVAAADFRALRGTSEPTATPPQQQLRTGRHEEGPAAQAAAQASISPSLTPPGTASTPPQPKQRPVVLIDPGHGGIDPGTVGAGGLNEKSVTLAVAKEVRTLLLAGRQLDVFLTREFDNFVSLDQRVHLSRQYQADLFVSIHADSLAEKDLAGAIRGATVYILSERASDDKARRVAEKENAADIAAGLAAVPASAEDQVRSILLDLVQRETANYSTSFRNLLLSSMRGRVPLAKDPQRSAAFKVLKQDEVPAVLIELGYMSNPEDLARLGKPDGQRQLATAIAASITTFFANREARANR
;
A
#
# COMPACT_ATOMS: atom_id res chain seq x y z
N MET A 1 13.75 49.82 -45.04
CA MET A 1 14.00 49.39 -46.43
C MET A 1 13.46 47.98 -46.53
N VAL A 2 12.24 47.94 -46.94
CA VAL A 2 11.67 47.41 -48.18
C VAL A 2 11.33 45.93 -48.01
N LEU A 3 10.02 45.65 -47.78
CA LEU A 3 8.98 45.06 -48.64
C LEU A 3 9.14 43.54 -48.82
N ALA A 4 8.18 42.74 -48.68
CA ALA A 4 6.74 42.67 -48.93
C ALA A 4 6.46 41.27 -49.52
N GLU A 5 5.33 40.70 -49.03
CA GLU A 5 4.31 39.96 -49.80
C GLU A 5 4.65 38.65 -50.55
N ALA A 6 3.95 37.56 -50.26
CA ALA A 6 2.81 37.18 -51.11
C ALA A 6 2.07 35.95 -50.53
N GLU A 7 0.76 36.09 -50.44
CA GLU A 7 -0.27 35.07 -50.35
C GLU A 7 -0.25 34.10 -51.55
N SER A 8 -0.67 32.85 -51.33
CA SER A 8 -1.62 32.23 -52.27
C SER A 8 -2.29 30.99 -51.67
N ALA A 9 -3.58 31.07 -51.55
CA ALA A 9 -4.50 29.98 -51.32
C ALA A 9 -4.65 29.08 -52.54
N VAL A 10 -4.75 27.77 -52.37
CA VAL A 10 -5.46 26.89 -53.31
C VAL A 10 -6.24 25.84 -52.55
N THR A 11 -7.55 26.04 -52.56
CA THR A 11 -8.60 25.06 -52.31
C THR A 11 -8.64 24.03 -53.44
N ALA A 12 -8.73 22.74 -53.11
CA ALA A 12 -9.22 21.73 -54.03
C ALA A 12 -10.10 20.72 -53.26
N SER A 13 -11.39 20.88 -53.50
CA SER A 13 -12.48 19.94 -53.29
C SER A 13 -12.37 18.79 -54.28
N ALA A 14 -12.49 17.55 -53.84
CA ALA A 14 -12.79 16.44 -54.73
C ALA A 14 -13.72 15.46 -54.01
N THR A 15 -14.98 15.58 -54.36
CA THR A 15 -16.06 14.58 -54.20
C THR A 15 -15.90 13.49 -55.26
N CYS A 16 -16.00 12.22 -54.89
CA CYS A 16 -16.45 11.13 -55.78
C CYS A 16 -16.83 9.95 -54.94
N SER A 17 -18.09 9.70 -54.75
CA SER A 17 -19.01 8.87 -55.53
C SER A 17 -18.97 7.38 -55.20
N CYS A 18 -20.05 6.94 -54.65
CA CYS A 18 -20.58 5.59 -54.54
C CYS A 18 -20.29 4.64 -55.70
N ARG A 19 -20.01 3.39 -55.42
CA ARG A 19 -20.63 2.28 -56.15
C ARG A 19 -20.96 1.12 -55.22
N LEU A 20 -22.23 0.82 -55.20
CA LEU A 20 -22.89 -0.39 -54.73
C LEU A 20 -22.44 -1.61 -55.58
N ALA A 21 -22.17 -2.71 -54.92
CA ALA A 21 -22.32 -4.03 -55.51
C ALA A 21 -23.06 -4.93 -54.52
N ARG A 22 -24.31 -5.23 -54.90
CA ARG A 22 -25.14 -6.26 -54.27
C ARG A 22 -24.75 -7.62 -54.86
N HIS A 23 -24.62 -8.63 -54.02
CA HIS A 23 -24.99 -10.03 -54.35
C HIS A 23 -25.39 -10.71 -53.03
N SER A 24 -26.64 -10.87 -52.85
CA SER A 24 -27.60 -12.00 -52.88
C SER A 24 -27.23 -13.21 -52.01
N TRP A 25 -28.12 -13.41 -51.10
CA TRP A 25 -28.54 -14.53 -50.26
C TRP A 25 -28.56 -15.91 -50.96
N PRO A 26 -28.66 -17.09 -50.25
CA PRO A 26 -29.96 -17.41 -49.63
C PRO A 26 -29.95 -18.04 -48.23
N ALA A 27 -31.10 -17.90 -47.63
CA ALA A 27 -31.60 -18.45 -46.38
C ALA A 27 -31.70 -19.99 -46.37
N CYS A 28 -31.55 -20.60 -45.20
CA CYS A 28 -32.20 -21.86 -44.89
C CYS A 28 -32.84 -21.78 -43.51
N ARG A 29 -34.14 -21.54 -43.52
CA ARG A 29 -35.03 -21.79 -42.38
C ARG A 29 -35.29 -23.29 -42.34
N ARG A 30 -35.19 -23.92 -41.17
CA ARG A 30 -36.10 -25.02 -40.80
C ARG A 30 -36.48 -24.89 -39.33
N ALA A 31 -37.72 -24.57 -39.17
CA ALA A 31 -38.52 -24.71 -37.98
C ALA A 31 -38.78 -26.20 -37.71
N PHE A 32 -38.82 -26.60 -36.47
CA PHE A 32 -39.62 -27.74 -36.06
C PHE A 32 -40.38 -27.40 -34.78
N LYS A 33 -41.68 -27.70 -34.91
CA LYS A 33 -42.79 -27.40 -34.01
C LYS A 33 -42.74 -28.32 -32.78
N LEU A 34 -43.19 -27.75 -31.66
CA LEU A 34 -44.10 -28.25 -30.63
C LEU A 34 -44.54 -29.72 -30.71
N LEU A 35 -44.37 -30.42 -29.59
CA LEU A 35 -45.42 -31.34 -29.10
C LEU A 35 -45.34 -31.40 -27.57
N SER A 36 -46.48 -31.12 -26.99
CA SER A 36 -46.88 -31.15 -25.61
C SER A 36 -47.25 -32.55 -25.12
N CYS A 37 -47.50 -32.65 -23.84
CA CYS A 37 -48.12 -33.71 -23.03
C CYS A 37 -47.07 -34.62 -22.33
N GLY A 38 -46.97 -34.58 -21.02
CA GLY A 38 -47.97 -34.86 -20.02
C GLY A 38 -47.51 -36.07 -19.26
N ALA A 39 -47.27 -35.97 -18.00
CA ALA A 39 -47.73 -36.90 -16.96
C ALA A 39 -46.94 -36.68 -15.65
N VAL A 40 -47.61 -36.15 -14.71
CA VAL A 40 -47.25 -36.11 -13.30
C VAL A 40 -47.39 -37.52 -12.77
N LEU A 41 -46.31 -38.10 -12.20
CA LEU A 41 -46.42 -39.22 -11.29
C LEU A 41 -45.68 -38.86 -9.99
N ALA A 42 -46.48 -38.45 -9.01
CA ALA A 42 -46.03 -38.32 -7.63
C ALA A 42 -45.94 -39.72 -7.04
N VAL A 43 -44.72 -40.13 -6.74
CA VAL A 43 -44.48 -41.32 -5.88
C VAL A 43 -44.12 -40.77 -4.48
N THR A 44 -45.09 -40.83 -3.60
CA THR A 44 -44.93 -40.65 -2.15
C THR A 44 -44.37 -41.94 -1.57
N THR A 45 -43.11 -41.99 -1.29
CA THR A 45 -42.53 -43.03 -0.43
C THR A 45 -42.47 -42.48 1.00
N THR A 46 -43.41 -42.98 1.81
CA THR A 46 -43.39 -42.87 3.27
C THR A 46 -42.26 -43.75 3.83
N LEU A 47 -41.18 -43.13 4.24
CA LEU A 47 -40.13 -43.80 5.08
C LEU A 47 -40.50 -43.64 6.54
N ALA A 48 -40.85 -44.77 7.17
CA ALA A 48 -41.05 -44.92 8.59
C ALA A 48 -39.72 -44.66 9.34
N LEU A 49 -39.71 -43.72 10.27
CA LEU A 49 -38.61 -43.50 11.21
C LEU A 49 -38.68 -44.56 12.34
N PRO A 50 -37.55 -45.20 12.69
CA PRO A 50 -37.51 -46.03 13.88
C PRO A 50 -37.46 -45.17 15.14
N SER A 51 -38.24 -45.57 16.12
CA SER A 51 -38.37 -45.06 17.50
C SER A 51 -36.98 -44.90 18.15
N LEU A 52 -36.71 -43.69 18.66
CA LEU A 52 -35.57 -43.40 19.50
C LEU A 52 -35.75 -44.06 20.87
N ALA A 53 -34.88 -45.02 21.17
CA ALA A 53 -34.72 -45.59 22.49
C ALA A 53 -34.27 -44.49 23.49
N GLN A 54 -34.98 -44.35 24.59
CA GLN A 54 -34.63 -43.50 25.74
C GLN A 54 -33.30 -43.97 26.33
N VAL A 55 -32.24 -43.12 26.18
CA VAL A 55 -31.01 -43.27 26.95
C VAL A 55 -31.22 -42.65 28.32
N ALA A 56 -31.08 -43.49 29.34
CA ALA A 56 -31.19 -43.10 30.76
C ALA A 56 -30.15 -42.00 31.10
N GLN A 57 -30.61 -40.95 31.77
CA GLN A 57 -29.75 -39.90 32.33
C GLN A 57 -28.93 -40.47 33.51
N PRO A 58 -27.61 -40.21 33.58
CA PRO A 58 -26.85 -40.52 34.78
C PRO A 58 -27.19 -39.54 35.92
N ALA A 59 -27.25 -40.08 37.13
CA ALA A 59 -27.61 -39.40 38.38
C ALA A 59 -26.70 -38.17 38.67
N ARG A 60 -27.29 -37.08 39.13
CA ARG A 60 -26.62 -35.90 39.68
C ARG A 60 -25.74 -36.28 40.88
N PRO A 61 -24.48 -35.85 40.95
CA PRO A 61 -23.71 -35.89 42.19
C PRO A 61 -24.16 -34.75 43.14
N PRO A 62 -23.94 -34.91 44.46
CA PRO A 62 -24.44 -33.98 45.46
C PRO A 62 -23.71 -32.64 45.44
N SER A 63 -24.49 -31.60 45.75
CA SER A 63 -24.03 -30.23 45.94
C SER A 63 -23.02 -30.12 47.08
N SER A 64 -21.78 -29.74 46.82
CA SER A 64 -20.86 -29.32 47.86
C SER A 64 -20.15 -28.01 47.40
N GLY A 65 -20.29 -27.01 48.25
CA GLY A 65 -19.31 -25.97 48.47
C GLY A 65 -19.20 -24.90 47.41
N GLY A 66 -19.72 -23.71 47.68
CA GLY A 66 -19.54 -22.52 46.93
C GLY A 66 -18.05 -22.17 46.70
N TRP A 67 -17.65 -22.18 45.43
CA TRP A 67 -16.50 -21.43 44.97
C TRP A 67 -17.03 -20.27 44.12
N SER A 68 -17.10 -19.09 44.74
CA SER A 68 -17.23 -17.84 44.02
C SER A 68 -15.94 -17.65 43.20
N ALA A 69 -15.92 -18.16 41.98
CA ALA A 69 -14.94 -17.74 41.02
C ALA A 69 -15.18 -16.24 40.75
N GLN A 70 -14.40 -15.38 41.38
CA GLN A 70 -14.25 -14.00 40.94
C GLN A 70 -13.71 -14.07 39.52
N ILE A 71 -14.60 -13.86 38.55
CA ILE A 71 -14.20 -13.54 37.18
C ILE A 71 -13.42 -12.23 37.31
N LYS A 72 -12.10 -12.33 37.37
CA LYS A 72 -11.23 -11.18 37.12
C LYS A 72 -11.57 -10.71 35.72
N HIS A 73 -12.33 -9.63 35.65
CA HIS A 73 -12.43 -8.87 34.40
C HIS A 73 -11.02 -8.49 34.04
N HIS A 74 -10.43 -9.20 33.06
CA HIS A 74 -9.31 -8.64 32.31
C HIS A 74 -9.82 -7.31 31.77
N PRO A 75 -9.09 -6.20 31.96
CA PRO A 75 -9.48 -4.95 31.34
C PRO A 75 -9.61 -5.22 29.85
N THR A 76 -10.81 -5.08 29.30
CA THR A 76 -11.08 -5.07 27.88
C THR A 76 -10.07 -4.13 27.26
N ALA A 77 -9.24 -4.64 26.36
CA ALA A 77 -8.24 -3.84 25.64
C ALA A 77 -8.95 -2.57 25.18
N SER A 78 -8.50 -1.41 25.65
CA SER A 78 -9.15 -0.13 25.38
C SER A 78 -9.26 0.03 23.88
N ALA A 79 -10.48 0.02 23.35
CA ALA A 79 -10.70 0.13 21.90
C ALA A 79 -9.97 1.38 21.39
N LYS A 80 -9.29 1.25 20.24
CA LYS A 80 -8.48 2.32 19.64
C LYS A 80 -9.33 3.57 19.36
N PRO A 81 -8.76 4.78 19.45
CA PRO A 81 -9.44 6.00 18.98
C PRO A 81 -9.84 5.86 17.52
N ARG A 82 -10.98 6.46 17.15
CA ARG A 82 -11.50 6.44 15.78
C ARG A 82 -11.80 7.83 15.29
N ALA A 83 -11.35 8.15 14.08
CA ALA A 83 -11.77 9.32 13.35
C ALA A 83 -13.02 8.98 12.52
N THR A 84 -14.05 9.80 12.61
CA THR A 84 -15.37 9.55 11.98
C THR A 84 -15.76 10.57 10.93
N ALA A 85 -15.18 11.76 10.97
CA ALA A 85 -15.37 12.78 9.96
C ALA A 85 -14.15 13.72 9.86
N ILE A 86 -13.90 14.24 8.67
CA ILE A 86 -13.00 15.36 8.44
C ILE A 86 -13.77 16.46 7.71
N ARG A 87 -13.57 17.71 8.10
CA ARG A 87 -14.19 18.89 7.49
C ARG A 87 -13.10 19.91 7.18
N ILE A 88 -13.16 20.45 5.98
CA ILE A 88 -12.23 21.45 5.47
C ILE A 88 -13.06 22.64 4.99
N SER A 89 -12.76 23.84 5.49
CA SER A 89 -13.48 25.06 5.14
C SER A 89 -12.56 26.27 5.20
N GLY A 90 -12.84 27.29 4.42
CA GLY A 90 -12.05 28.51 4.37
C GLY A 90 -11.66 28.89 2.95
N ASP A 91 -10.64 29.72 2.83
CA ASP A 91 -10.19 30.32 1.58
C ASP A 91 -8.67 30.20 1.36
N ALA A 92 -8.15 30.83 0.29
CA ALA A 92 -6.72 30.79 -0.08
C ALA A 92 -5.78 31.53 0.90
N THR A 93 -6.27 32.13 1.94
CA THR A 93 -5.49 32.82 2.98
C THR A 93 -5.50 32.04 4.29
N ARG A 94 -6.66 31.46 4.66
CA ARG A 94 -6.84 30.66 5.86
C ARG A 94 -7.84 29.54 5.61
N THR A 95 -7.43 28.33 5.91
CA THR A 95 -8.27 27.14 5.78
C THR A 95 -8.30 26.39 7.11
N ARG A 96 -9.49 26.16 7.65
CA ARG A 96 -9.69 25.35 8.85
C ARG A 96 -9.90 23.89 8.49
N VAL A 97 -9.18 23.03 9.19
CA VAL A 97 -9.35 21.57 9.15
C VAL A 97 -9.83 21.11 10.50
N SER A 98 -10.85 20.25 10.53
CA SER A 98 -11.41 19.67 11.75
C SER A 98 -11.59 18.16 11.57
N LEU A 99 -11.12 17.38 12.54
CA LEU A 99 -11.20 15.92 12.58
C LEU A 99 -12.04 15.50 13.79
N ASP A 100 -13.16 14.81 13.55
CA ASP A 100 -14.01 14.26 14.60
C ASP A 100 -13.46 12.92 15.08
N VAL A 101 -13.33 12.77 16.39
CA VAL A 101 -12.79 11.57 17.02
C VAL A 101 -13.64 11.13 18.20
N ASN A 102 -13.71 9.83 18.45
CA ASN A 102 -14.55 9.29 19.52
C ASN A 102 -13.89 9.27 20.91
N ARG A 103 -12.58 9.60 20.99
CA ARG A 103 -11.79 9.60 22.23
C ARG A 103 -10.76 10.73 22.21
N PRO A 104 -10.22 11.13 23.37
CA PRO A 104 -9.12 12.06 23.43
C PRO A 104 -7.89 11.55 22.67
N ILE A 105 -7.30 12.43 21.87
CA ILE A 105 -6.07 12.19 21.13
C ILE A 105 -5.07 13.34 21.35
N THR A 106 -3.80 13.04 21.15
CA THR A 106 -2.75 14.06 21.00
C THR A 106 -2.34 14.09 19.53
N ALA A 107 -1.82 15.21 19.06
CA ALA A 107 -1.34 15.33 17.70
C ALA A 107 -0.06 16.18 17.67
N ASN A 108 0.90 15.76 16.85
CA ASN A 108 2.08 16.55 16.50
C ASN A 108 1.92 17.07 15.08
N THR A 109 2.17 18.35 14.86
CA THR A 109 2.03 18.96 13.55
C THR A 109 3.34 19.58 13.10
N PHE A 110 3.63 19.47 11.81
CA PHE A 110 4.78 20.11 11.19
C PHE A 110 4.53 20.33 9.70
N ILE A 111 5.37 21.11 9.04
CA ILE A 111 5.26 21.47 7.63
C ILE A 111 6.48 20.94 6.86
N LEU A 112 6.24 20.57 5.60
CA LEU A 112 7.28 20.12 4.66
C LEU A 112 7.17 20.91 3.36
N ASP A 113 8.32 21.11 2.70
CA ASP A 113 8.41 21.68 1.34
C ASP A 113 8.66 20.59 0.28
N ALA A 114 8.60 21.01 -0.97
CA ALA A 114 8.90 20.19 -2.15
C ALA A 114 8.14 18.84 -2.23
N PRO A 115 6.83 18.80 -2.33
CA PRO A 115 5.83 19.88 -2.35
C PRO A 115 5.45 20.40 -0.97
N TYR A 116 4.73 21.54 -0.90
CA TYR A 116 4.22 22.09 0.36
C TYR A 116 3.18 21.15 0.96
N ARG A 117 3.41 20.73 2.22
CA ARG A 117 2.55 19.79 2.94
C ARG A 117 2.44 20.16 4.41
N ALA A 118 1.26 19.98 4.96
CA ALA A 118 1.04 19.94 6.41
C ALA A 118 0.90 18.49 6.85
N ILE A 119 1.64 18.09 7.87
CA ILE A 119 1.68 16.74 8.41
C ILE A 119 1.12 16.77 9.82
N ILE A 120 0.24 15.82 10.12
CA ILE A 120 -0.35 15.62 11.43
C ILE A 120 -0.11 14.17 11.85
N ASP A 121 0.79 13.95 12.81
CA ASP A 121 1.06 12.65 13.42
C ASP A 121 0.20 12.48 14.66
N ILE A 122 -0.51 11.36 14.73
CA ILE A 122 -1.46 11.02 15.79
C ILE A 122 -1.09 9.63 16.30
N PRO A 123 -0.96 9.41 17.63
CA PRO A 123 -0.83 8.06 18.16
C PRO A 123 -2.02 7.21 17.74
N GLU A 124 -1.78 6.03 17.30
CA GLU A 124 -2.70 4.96 16.91
C GLU A 124 -4.19 5.35 16.75
N LEU A 125 -4.58 5.81 15.55
CA LEU A 125 -5.92 6.24 15.20
C LEU A 125 -6.48 5.38 14.07
N GLU A 126 -7.68 4.83 14.24
CA GLU A 126 -8.40 4.17 13.16
C GLU A 126 -9.23 5.20 12.38
N PHE A 127 -9.17 5.15 11.04
CA PHE A 127 -9.93 6.06 10.18
C PHE A 127 -11.18 5.36 9.64
N HIS A 128 -12.33 5.84 10.06
CA HIS A 128 -13.66 5.43 9.58
C HIS A 128 -14.35 6.61 8.88
N LEU A 129 -13.61 7.22 7.96
CA LEU A 129 -14.06 8.42 7.26
C LEU A 129 -14.91 8.02 6.04
N PRO A 130 -15.95 8.78 5.70
CA PRO A 130 -16.72 8.53 4.49
C PRO A 130 -15.85 8.71 3.23
N ALA A 131 -16.24 8.08 2.13
CA ALA A 131 -15.56 8.26 0.85
C ALA A 131 -15.63 9.73 0.41
N TYR A 132 -14.51 10.27 -0.06
CA TYR A 132 -14.40 11.67 -0.45
C TYR A 132 -14.82 11.87 -1.90
N GLY A 133 -15.59 12.94 -2.14
CA GLY A 133 -15.82 13.49 -3.48
C GLY A 133 -14.89 14.67 -3.76
N ALA A 134 -14.83 15.11 -5.00
CA ALA A 134 -14.03 16.25 -5.46
C ALA A 134 -14.29 17.57 -4.71
N ASN A 135 -15.39 17.68 -3.97
CA ASN A 135 -15.80 18.86 -3.19
C ASN A 135 -15.34 18.82 -1.72
N SER A 136 -14.51 17.86 -1.35
CA SER A 136 -14.07 17.68 0.05
C SER A 136 -12.87 18.53 0.43
N VAL A 137 -12.30 19.29 -0.51
CA VAL A 137 -11.18 20.21 -0.30
C VAL A 137 -11.59 21.66 -0.50
N ALA A 138 -10.96 22.57 0.21
CA ALA A 138 -11.23 24.00 0.12
C ALA A 138 -9.93 24.81 0.38
N GLY A 139 -9.90 26.03 -0.09
CA GLY A 139 -8.90 27.04 0.21
C GLY A 139 -7.47 26.63 -0.14
N LEU A 140 -6.63 26.52 0.89
CA LEU A 140 -5.22 26.13 0.77
C LEU A 140 -5.00 24.63 0.61
N VAL A 141 -6.00 23.80 0.85
CA VAL A 141 -5.90 22.35 0.74
C VAL A 141 -6.12 21.92 -0.70
N LYS A 142 -5.12 21.31 -1.30
CA LYS A 142 -5.18 20.73 -2.65
C LYS A 142 -5.72 19.31 -2.62
N ASP A 143 -5.24 18.52 -1.66
CA ASP A 143 -5.60 17.11 -1.46
C ASP A 143 -5.21 16.70 -0.04
N PHE A 144 -5.74 15.59 0.44
CA PHE A 144 -5.31 15.00 1.69
C PHE A 144 -5.46 13.48 1.69
N ARG A 145 -4.62 12.82 2.47
CA ARG A 145 -4.61 11.38 2.69
C ARG A 145 -4.30 11.06 4.14
N TYR A 146 -4.71 9.90 4.57
CA TYR A 146 -4.57 9.45 5.94
C TYR A 146 -4.41 7.93 6.01
N GLY A 147 -3.80 7.46 7.08
CA GLY A 147 -3.63 6.03 7.32
C GLY A 147 -2.61 5.74 8.40
N GLN A 148 -2.35 4.47 8.62
CA GLN A 148 -1.28 4.04 9.50
C GLN A 148 0.07 4.33 8.84
N PHE A 149 0.92 5.07 9.55
CA PHE A 149 2.25 5.44 9.08
C PHE A 149 3.33 4.52 9.64
N ASP A 150 3.18 4.09 10.90
CA ASP A 150 4.11 3.20 11.58
C ASP A 150 3.36 2.45 12.69
N THR A 151 4.00 1.48 13.35
CA THR A 151 3.40 0.79 14.49
C THR A 151 3.03 1.80 15.58
N GLY A 152 1.74 1.83 15.94
CA GLY A 152 1.22 2.74 16.95
C GLY A 152 1.16 4.22 16.54
N ARG A 153 1.37 4.55 15.25
CA ARG A 153 1.34 5.92 14.74
C ARG A 153 0.56 6.03 13.44
N SER A 154 -0.44 6.88 13.47
CA SER A 154 -1.24 7.27 12.30
C SER A 154 -0.84 8.66 11.83
N ARG A 155 -1.02 8.95 10.56
CA ARG A 155 -0.66 10.22 9.93
C ARG A 155 -1.79 10.73 9.04
N VAL A 156 -1.98 12.04 9.05
CA VAL A 156 -2.72 12.77 8.01
C VAL A 156 -1.71 13.65 7.27
N VAL A 157 -1.69 13.54 5.95
CA VAL A 157 -0.88 14.38 5.05
C VAL A 157 -1.84 15.26 4.26
N ILE A 158 -1.61 16.55 4.29
CA ILE A 158 -2.40 17.55 3.58
C ILE A 158 -1.49 18.24 2.57
N ASP A 159 -1.75 18.06 1.29
CA ASP A 159 -1.05 18.75 0.21
C ASP A 159 -1.60 20.18 0.09
N LEU A 160 -0.70 21.15 -0.02
CA LEU A 160 -1.03 22.57 0.00
C LEU A 160 -0.82 23.21 -1.39
N THR A 161 -1.67 24.18 -1.69
CA THR A 161 -1.57 24.97 -2.95
C THR A 161 -0.53 26.07 -2.86
N ALA A 162 -0.10 26.46 -1.65
CA ALA A 162 0.86 27.54 -1.40
C ALA A 162 1.63 27.28 -0.08
N PRO A 163 2.74 28.01 0.16
CA PRO A 163 3.43 27.98 1.45
C PRO A 163 2.46 28.41 2.57
N ALA A 164 2.34 27.59 3.60
CA ALA A 164 1.45 27.84 4.72
C ALA A 164 2.00 27.23 6.01
N THR A 165 1.55 27.72 7.15
CA THR A 165 1.85 27.19 8.48
C THR A 165 0.60 26.70 9.16
N ILE A 166 0.76 25.85 10.19
CA ILE A 166 -0.34 25.41 11.04
C ILE A 166 -0.41 26.31 12.25
N GLN A 167 -1.60 26.81 12.58
CA GLN A 167 -1.87 27.67 13.73
C GLN A 167 -3.15 27.23 14.45
N ASN A 168 -3.35 27.69 15.68
CA ASN A 168 -4.57 27.51 16.47
C ASN A 168 -5.00 26.04 16.58
N ALA A 169 -4.03 25.13 16.70
CA ALA A 169 -4.36 23.75 16.88
C ALA A 169 -4.95 23.52 18.28
N THR A 170 -6.16 23.02 18.33
CA THR A 170 -6.94 22.81 19.55
C THR A 170 -7.61 21.46 19.51
N PHE A 171 -7.80 20.89 20.69
CA PHE A 171 -8.58 19.67 20.87
C PHE A 171 -9.72 19.91 21.86
N THR A 172 -10.95 19.68 21.38
CA THR A 172 -12.14 19.65 22.24
C THR A 172 -12.47 18.21 22.58
N ALA A 173 -12.54 17.89 23.88
CA ALA A 173 -12.82 16.50 24.30
C ALA A 173 -14.25 16.07 23.94
N PRO A 174 -14.49 14.75 23.69
CA PRO A 174 -15.84 14.24 23.51
C PRO A 174 -16.71 14.52 24.74
N ASN A 175 -17.98 14.86 24.51
CA ASN A 175 -18.95 15.12 25.56
C ASN A 175 -20.29 14.44 25.26
N GLY A 176 -20.66 13.43 26.03
CA GLY A 176 -21.85 12.62 25.77
C GLY A 176 -21.84 12.02 24.37
N ASN A 177 -22.82 12.34 23.54
CA ASN A 177 -22.91 11.88 22.14
C ASN A 177 -22.15 12.77 21.15
N GLN A 178 -21.52 13.85 21.61
CA GLN A 178 -20.74 14.70 20.73
C GLN A 178 -19.30 14.16 20.60
N PRO A 179 -18.77 14.02 19.36
CA PRO A 179 -17.40 13.62 19.17
C PRO A 179 -16.43 14.67 19.69
N GLY A 180 -15.24 14.26 20.08
CA GLY A 180 -14.13 15.17 20.24
C GLY A 180 -13.71 15.74 18.89
N ILE A 181 -13.17 16.94 18.90
CA ILE A 181 -12.78 17.65 17.67
C ILE A 181 -11.32 18.10 17.80
N LEU A 182 -10.45 17.54 16.95
CA LEU A 182 -9.14 18.12 16.68
C LEU A 182 -9.31 19.14 15.56
N SER A 183 -8.99 20.41 15.79
CA SER A 183 -9.06 21.45 14.78
C SER A 183 -7.80 22.30 14.75
N PHE A 184 -7.45 22.79 13.54
CA PHE A 184 -6.32 23.69 13.31
C PHE A 184 -6.57 24.53 12.07
N ASP A 185 -5.88 25.66 12.00
CA ASP A 185 -5.92 26.56 10.85
C ASP A 185 -4.63 26.40 10.04
N ILE A 186 -4.77 26.22 8.73
CA ILE A 186 -3.70 26.33 7.75
C ILE A 186 -3.70 27.79 7.26
N VAL A 187 -2.63 28.51 7.51
CA VAL A 187 -2.53 29.95 7.22
C VAL A 187 -1.41 30.21 6.24
N ARG A 188 -1.72 30.88 5.13
CA ARG A 188 -0.75 31.23 4.10
C ARG A 188 0.35 32.12 4.68
N VAL A 189 1.58 31.87 4.32
CA VAL A 189 2.77 32.65 4.67
C VAL A 189 3.60 32.96 3.44
N ALA A 190 4.52 33.93 3.55
CA ALA A 190 5.49 34.16 2.49
C ALA A 190 6.47 32.96 2.37
N ALA A 191 6.98 32.70 1.18
CA ALA A 191 7.90 31.59 0.95
C ALA A 191 9.20 31.68 1.77
N ALA A 192 9.63 32.88 2.12
CA ALA A 192 10.78 33.12 3.00
C ALA A 192 10.50 32.67 4.44
N ASP A 193 9.33 33.06 4.98
CA ASP A 193 8.91 32.70 6.35
C ASP A 193 8.67 31.19 6.46
N PHE A 194 8.08 30.58 5.43
CA PHE A 194 7.90 29.13 5.37
C PHE A 194 9.21 28.37 5.53
N ARG A 195 10.29 28.83 4.87
CA ARG A 195 11.61 28.17 4.98
C ARG A 195 12.20 28.27 6.38
N ALA A 196 11.90 29.32 7.12
CA ALA A 196 12.33 29.49 8.51
C ALA A 196 11.54 28.58 9.46
N LEU A 197 10.28 28.29 9.16
CA LEU A 197 9.38 27.50 10.00
C LEU A 197 9.45 25.99 9.73
N ARG A 198 10.03 25.56 8.61
CA ARG A 198 10.12 24.13 8.28
C ARG A 198 10.93 23.35 9.30
N GLY A 199 10.44 22.19 9.70
CA GLY A 199 11.13 21.33 10.66
C GLY A 199 10.94 21.75 12.13
N THR A 200 10.27 22.85 12.43
CA THR A 200 9.83 23.17 13.79
C THR A 200 8.59 22.34 14.11
N SER A 201 8.73 21.37 15.02
CA SER A 201 7.59 20.62 15.56
C SER A 201 7.02 21.39 16.73
N GLU A 202 5.77 21.83 16.62
CA GLU A 202 5.02 22.27 17.80
C GLU A 202 4.20 21.09 18.33
N PRO A 203 4.35 20.69 19.61
CA PRO A 203 3.43 19.76 20.24
C PRO A 203 2.08 20.46 20.37
N THR A 204 1.11 20.03 19.58
CA THR A 204 -0.18 20.68 19.49
C THR A 204 -1.25 19.81 20.12
N ALA A 205 -1.99 20.39 21.07
CA ALA A 205 -3.16 19.84 21.75
C ALA A 205 -2.88 18.67 22.70
N THR A 206 -2.34 18.97 23.87
CA THR A 206 -2.53 18.14 25.06
C THR A 206 -3.96 18.37 25.57
N PRO A 207 -4.77 17.32 25.84
CA PRO A 207 -6.05 17.49 26.50
C PRO A 207 -5.83 18.22 27.85
N PRO A 208 -6.72 19.13 28.26
CA PRO A 208 -6.62 19.71 29.58
C PRO A 208 -6.67 18.57 30.59
N GLN A 209 -5.57 18.34 31.29
CA GLN A 209 -5.57 17.45 32.45
C GLN A 209 -6.57 18.03 33.46
N GLN A 210 -7.67 17.32 33.67
CA GLN A 210 -8.49 17.56 34.85
C GLN A 210 -7.59 17.34 36.04
N GLN A 211 -7.18 18.44 36.68
CA GLN A 211 -6.54 18.40 37.98
C GLN A 211 -7.56 17.78 38.96
N LEU A 212 -7.39 16.50 39.24
CA LEU A 212 -7.96 15.92 40.45
C LEU A 212 -7.33 16.69 41.61
N ARG A 213 -8.11 17.53 42.23
CA ARG A 213 -7.79 18.11 43.52
C ARG A 213 -7.73 16.96 44.52
N THR A 214 -6.57 16.39 44.73
CA THR A 214 -6.27 15.60 45.92
C THR A 214 -5.77 16.56 47.01
N GLY A 215 -6.36 16.41 48.17
CA GLY A 215 -6.12 17.25 49.33
C GLY A 215 -4.65 17.33 49.75
N ARG A 216 -4.34 18.47 50.29
CA ARG A 216 -3.16 18.88 50.98
C ARG A 216 -2.73 17.86 52.04
N HIS A 217 -1.53 17.32 51.90
CA HIS A 217 -0.70 16.92 53.03
C HIS A 217 0.64 17.65 52.91
N GLU A 218 0.84 18.52 53.89
CA GLU A 218 2.11 19.17 54.15
C GLU A 218 3.08 18.12 54.71
N GLU A 219 4.22 17.92 54.08
CA GLU A 219 5.42 17.43 54.73
C GLU A 219 6.67 18.09 54.14
N GLY A 220 7.58 18.44 55.02
CA GLY A 220 8.61 19.41 54.95
C GLY A 220 9.84 19.09 54.11
N PRO A 221 10.85 19.97 54.09
CA PRO A 221 11.98 19.96 53.16
C PRO A 221 13.15 19.09 53.70
N ALA A 222 13.29 17.92 53.15
CA ALA A 222 14.58 17.18 53.28
C ALA A 222 14.63 16.05 52.24
N ALA A 223 15.27 16.29 51.13
CA ALA A 223 16.00 15.33 50.30
C ALA A 223 16.38 15.91 48.92
N GLN A 224 17.13 16.99 48.94
CA GLN A 224 18.00 17.35 47.81
C GLN A 224 19.38 16.89 48.14
N ALA A 225 19.75 15.66 47.79
CA ALA A 225 21.12 15.18 47.60
C ALA A 225 21.07 13.67 47.37
N ALA A 226 20.99 13.22 46.13
CA ALA A 226 21.53 11.96 45.62
C ALA A 226 20.92 11.57 44.30
N ALA A 227 21.42 12.10 43.21
CA ALA A 227 21.32 11.48 41.89
C ALA A 227 22.25 12.17 40.88
N GLN A 228 23.54 12.24 41.20
CA GLN A 228 24.56 12.39 40.17
C GLN A 228 25.43 11.15 40.26
N ALA A 229 24.94 10.05 39.76
CA ALA A 229 25.74 8.88 39.45
C ALA A 229 26.08 8.94 37.95
N SER A 230 27.28 9.40 37.67
CA SER A 230 27.95 9.35 36.38
C SER A 230 28.01 7.91 35.90
N ILE A 231 27.23 7.56 34.89
CA ILE A 231 27.41 6.31 34.16
C ILE A 231 28.43 6.60 33.06
N SER A 232 29.69 6.31 33.35
CA SER A 232 30.71 6.15 32.32
C SER A 232 30.42 4.87 31.55
N PRO A 233 30.26 4.90 30.22
CA PRO A 233 30.20 3.65 29.47
C PRO A 233 31.57 3.04 29.42
N SER A 234 31.75 1.93 30.12
CA SER A 234 32.93 1.05 29.97
C SER A 234 32.89 0.48 28.56
N LEU A 235 33.76 1.00 27.69
CA LEU A 235 34.02 0.44 26.37
C LEU A 235 34.83 -0.84 26.52
N THR A 236 34.17 -1.95 26.79
CA THR A 236 34.70 -3.26 26.49
C THR A 236 34.27 -3.57 25.08
N PRO A 237 35.14 -3.75 24.07
CA PRO A 237 34.74 -4.17 22.75
C PRO A 237 34.13 -5.56 22.87
N PRO A 238 32.91 -5.79 22.38
CA PRO A 238 32.42 -7.14 22.26
C PRO A 238 33.30 -7.84 21.24
N GLY A 239 33.98 -8.91 21.72
CA GLY A 239 34.72 -9.79 20.85
C GLY A 239 33.80 -10.24 19.72
N THR A 240 34.14 -9.87 18.50
CA THR A 240 33.51 -10.34 17.27
C THR A 240 33.87 -11.81 17.08
N ALA A 241 33.21 -12.69 17.84
CA ALA A 241 32.99 -14.03 17.38
C ALA A 241 31.84 -13.95 16.34
N SER A 242 32.16 -13.59 15.11
CA SER A 242 31.30 -13.81 13.99
C SER A 242 31.14 -15.32 13.85
N THR A 243 30.08 -15.87 14.43
CA THR A 243 29.62 -17.21 14.10
C THR A 243 29.43 -17.22 12.59
N PRO A 244 30.11 -18.13 11.84
CA PRO A 244 29.89 -18.21 10.39
C PRO A 244 28.41 -18.38 10.15
N PRO A 245 27.83 -17.68 9.15
CA PRO A 245 26.41 -17.80 8.86
C PRO A 245 26.08 -19.28 8.63
N GLN A 246 25.15 -19.80 9.42
CA GLN A 246 24.70 -21.18 9.22
C GLN A 246 24.15 -21.27 7.79
N PRO A 247 24.48 -22.33 7.03
CA PRO A 247 23.97 -22.48 5.68
C PRO A 247 22.44 -22.47 5.75
N LYS A 248 21.81 -21.60 4.95
CA LYS A 248 20.34 -21.52 4.84
C LYS A 248 19.81 -22.89 4.44
N GLN A 249 18.89 -23.41 5.21
CA GLN A 249 18.25 -24.69 4.89
C GLN A 249 17.36 -24.60 3.66
N ARG A 250 16.77 -23.42 3.39
CA ARG A 250 15.86 -23.16 2.26
C ARG A 250 16.09 -21.76 1.68
N PRO A 251 15.89 -21.58 0.36
CA PRO A 251 15.94 -20.25 -0.23
C PRO A 251 14.85 -19.34 0.34
N VAL A 252 15.17 -18.06 0.49
CA VAL A 252 14.31 -17.03 1.05
C VAL A 252 13.74 -16.14 -0.05
N VAL A 253 12.43 -16.01 -0.10
CA VAL A 253 11.71 -15.10 -1.00
C VAL A 253 11.11 -13.97 -0.17
N LEU A 254 11.44 -12.74 -0.49
CA LEU A 254 10.77 -11.57 0.05
C LEU A 254 9.80 -11.00 -0.99
N ILE A 255 8.52 -11.03 -0.68
CA ILE A 255 7.47 -10.44 -1.50
C ILE A 255 7.14 -9.07 -0.92
N ASP A 256 7.11 -8.06 -1.78
CA ASP A 256 6.87 -6.68 -1.42
C ASP A 256 5.53 -6.20 -1.98
N PRO A 257 4.44 -6.23 -1.18
CA PRO A 257 3.20 -5.58 -1.59
C PRO A 257 3.39 -4.07 -1.60
N GLY A 258 3.37 -3.46 -2.78
CA GLY A 258 3.55 -2.01 -2.96
C GLY A 258 2.55 -1.19 -2.15
N HIS A 259 2.92 0.06 -1.84
CA HIS A 259 2.10 1.02 -1.08
C HIS A 259 1.76 0.53 0.33
N GLY A 260 0.69 1.08 0.93
CA GLY A 260 0.21 0.66 2.26
C GLY A 260 -0.01 1.84 3.21
N GLY A 261 -0.93 1.67 4.17
CA GLY A 261 -1.24 2.66 5.18
C GLY A 261 -1.66 4.00 4.59
N ILE A 262 -0.85 5.02 4.86
CA ILE A 262 -1.03 6.41 4.37
C ILE A 262 -0.90 6.54 2.85
N ASP A 263 -0.17 5.63 2.20
CA ASP A 263 0.00 5.59 0.75
C ASP A 263 -1.00 4.61 0.12
N PRO A 264 -2.10 5.09 -0.48
CA PRO A 264 -3.10 4.22 -1.09
C PRO A 264 -2.62 3.60 -2.41
N GLY A 265 -1.55 4.12 -3.01
CA GLY A 265 -1.21 3.90 -4.40
C GLY A 265 -2.26 4.51 -5.33
N THR A 266 -2.49 3.88 -6.46
CA THR A 266 -3.58 4.24 -7.37
C THR A 266 -4.95 3.93 -6.76
N VAL A 267 -5.90 4.85 -6.98
CA VAL A 267 -7.31 4.66 -6.65
C VAL A 267 -8.09 4.46 -7.95
N GLY A 268 -8.54 3.24 -8.16
CA GLY A 268 -9.37 2.88 -9.32
C GLY A 268 -10.81 3.34 -9.19
N ALA A 269 -11.56 3.25 -10.27
CA ALA A 269 -13.00 3.53 -10.25
C ALA A 269 -13.69 2.63 -9.22
N GLY A 270 -14.66 3.19 -8.49
CA GLY A 270 -15.33 2.49 -7.38
C GLY A 270 -14.55 2.47 -6.05
N GLY A 271 -13.42 3.19 -5.96
CA GLY A 271 -12.67 3.34 -4.71
C GLY A 271 -11.76 2.17 -4.37
N LEU A 272 -11.51 1.24 -5.30
CA LEU A 272 -10.52 0.16 -5.11
C LEU A 272 -9.12 0.76 -5.03
N ASN A 273 -8.41 0.53 -3.93
CA ASN A 273 -7.06 1.02 -3.73
C ASN A 273 -6.02 -0.04 -4.13
N GLU A 274 -4.96 0.40 -4.78
CA GLU A 274 -3.82 -0.45 -5.17
C GLU A 274 -3.23 -1.21 -3.99
N LYS A 275 -3.00 -0.52 -2.86
CA LYS A 275 -2.47 -1.14 -1.64
C LYS A 275 -3.22 -2.37 -1.16
N SER A 276 -4.54 -2.42 -1.39
CA SER A 276 -5.39 -3.55 -1.01
C SER A 276 -5.22 -4.73 -1.97
N VAL A 277 -5.12 -4.45 -3.26
CA VAL A 277 -4.91 -5.45 -4.32
C VAL A 277 -3.54 -6.09 -4.17
N THR A 278 -2.49 -5.28 -4.02
CA THR A 278 -1.11 -5.76 -3.89
C THR A 278 -0.93 -6.64 -2.66
N LEU A 279 -1.52 -6.24 -1.51
CA LEU A 279 -1.49 -7.04 -0.29
C LEU A 279 -2.24 -8.37 -0.41
N ALA A 280 -3.42 -8.35 -1.06
CA ALA A 280 -4.21 -9.57 -1.26
C ALA A 280 -3.46 -10.58 -2.15
N VAL A 281 -2.91 -10.13 -3.28
CA VAL A 281 -2.13 -10.97 -4.19
C VAL A 281 -0.86 -11.49 -3.52
N ALA A 282 -0.12 -10.64 -2.80
CA ALA A 282 1.10 -11.04 -2.10
C ALA A 282 0.85 -12.12 -1.04
N LYS A 283 -0.24 -12.01 -0.27
CA LYS A 283 -0.65 -13.03 0.71
C LYS A 283 -1.01 -14.36 0.05
N GLU A 284 -1.71 -14.30 -1.09
CA GLU A 284 -2.06 -15.52 -1.84
C GLU A 284 -0.81 -16.17 -2.43
N VAL A 285 0.14 -15.41 -3.00
CA VAL A 285 1.44 -15.92 -3.47
C VAL A 285 2.18 -16.62 -2.32
N ARG A 286 2.28 -15.98 -1.16
CA ARG A 286 2.91 -16.57 0.03
C ARG A 286 2.25 -17.89 0.41
N THR A 287 0.92 -17.91 0.47
CA THR A 287 0.15 -19.11 0.83
C THR A 287 0.46 -20.27 -0.12
N LEU A 288 0.48 -20.01 -1.43
CA LEU A 288 0.78 -21.00 -2.44
C LEU A 288 2.22 -21.53 -2.34
N LEU A 289 3.19 -20.66 -2.08
CA LEU A 289 4.60 -21.06 -1.95
C LEU A 289 4.87 -21.85 -0.67
N LEU A 290 4.29 -21.44 0.45
CA LEU A 290 4.44 -22.16 1.72
C LEU A 290 3.84 -23.56 1.69
N ALA A 291 2.81 -23.80 0.89
CA ALA A 291 2.24 -25.14 0.70
C ALA A 291 3.26 -26.14 0.12
N GLY A 292 4.22 -25.68 -0.70
CA GLY A 292 5.29 -26.48 -1.25
C GLY A 292 6.41 -26.85 -0.27
N ARG A 293 6.52 -26.15 0.87
CA ARG A 293 7.52 -26.36 1.94
C ARG A 293 9.00 -26.32 1.51
N GLN A 294 9.30 -25.80 0.33
CA GLN A 294 10.65 -25.73 -0.24
C GLN A 294 11.32 -24.37 -0.05
N LEU A 295 10.53 -23.34 0.29
CA LEU A 295 10.95 -21.95 0.39
C LEU A 295 10.54 -21.36 1.72
N ASP A 296 11.34 -20.43 2.23
CA ASP A 296 10.95 -19.51 3.29
C ASP A 296 10.44 -18.22 2.64
N VAL A 297 9.23 -17.78 3.01
CA VAL A 297 8.56 -16.67 2.31
C VAL A 297 8.10 -15.62 3.31
N PHE A 298 8.59 -14.40 3.14
CA PHE A 298 8.25 -13.25 3.97
C PHE A 298 7.60 -12.16 3.12
N LEU A 299 6.85 -11.28 3.78
CA LEU A 299 6.28 -10.07 3.19
C LEU A 299 6.93 -8.85 3.83
N THR A 300 7.12 -7.76 3.06
CA THR A 300 7.58 -6.49 3.62
C THR A 300 6.53 -5.85 4.53
N ARG A 301 5.24 -6.14 4.31
CA ARG A 301 4.12 -5.80 5.18
C ARG A 301 3.04 -6.88 5.16
N GLU A 302 2.45 -7.14 6.30
CA GLU A 302 1.35 -8.12 6.46
C GLU A 302 -0.02 -7.46 6.64
N PHE A 303 -0.02 -6.17 6.95
CA PHE A 303 -1.21 -5.38 7.22
C PHE A 303 -1.24 -4.13 6.33
N ASP A 304 -2.29 -3.34 6.46
CA ASP A 304 -2.40 -2.05 5.79
C ASP A 304 -1.61 -0.98 6.57
N ASN A 305 -0.28 -1.11 6.57
CA ASN A 305 0.67 -0.14 7.11
C ASN A 305 1.62 0.33 6.02
N PHE A 306 2.15 1.54 6.17
CA PHE A 306 3.17 2.08 5.29
C PHE A 306 4.54 1.48 5.58
N VAL A 307 5.31 1.22 4.53
CA VAL A 307 6.72 0.81 4.59
C VAL A 307 7.46 1.67 3.56
N SER A 308 8.45 2.44 3.99
CA SER A 308 9.21 3.30 3.08
C SER A 308 10.05 2.48 2.08
N LEU A 309 10.43 3.08 0.96
CA LEU A 309 11.23 2.41 -0.07
C LEU A 309 12.56 1.91 0.49
N ASP A 310 13.22 2.72 1.34
CA ASP A 310 14.48 2.32 1.99
C ASP A 310 14.28 1.17 2.98
N GLN A 311 13.17 1.16 3.73
CA GLN A 311 12.84 0.03 4.62
C GLN A 311 12.60 -1.26 3.83
N ARG A 312 11.96 -1.21 2.65
CA ARG A 312 11.76 -2.40 1.79
C ARG A 312 13.09 -3.01 1.36
N VAL A 313 14.04 -2.16 0.94
CA VAL A 313 15.42 -2.59 0.62
C VAL A 313 16.14 -3.14 1.84
N HIS A 314 16.01 -2.48 2.99
CA HIS A 314 16.60 -2.94 4.25
C HIS A 314 16.06 -4.31 4.69
N LEU A 315 14.76 -4.53 4.60
CA LEU A 315 14.14 -5.82 4.91
C LEU A 315 14.67 -6.95 4.01
N SER A 316 14.92 -6.68 2.73
CA SER A 316 15.53 -7.66 1.83
C SER A 316 16.88 -8.13 2.33
N ARG A 317 17.72 -7.22 2.80
CA ARG A 317 19.01 -7.55 3.40
C ARG A 317 18.85 -8.25 4.75
N GLN A 318 17.94 -7.79 5.60
CA GLN A 318 17.69 -8.36 6.92
C GLN A 318 17.22 -9.81 6.84
N TYR A 319 16.31 -10.13 5.93
CA TYR A 319 15.87 -11.51 5.67
C TYR A 319 16.87 -12.31 4.83
N GLN A 320 17.95 -11.69 4.36
CA GLN A 320 18.90 -12.31 3.44
C GLN A 320 18.18 -12.95 2.25
N ALA A 321 17.30 -12.19 1.60
CA ALA A 321 16.47 -12.69 0.51
C ALA A 321 17.33 -13.23 -0.66
N ASP A 322 16.90 -14.34 -1.25
CA ASP A 322 17.48 -14.91 -2.47
C ASP A 322 16.70 -14.47 -3.72
N LEU A 323 15.52 -13.88 -3.51
CA LEU A 323 14.70 -13.25 -4.54
C LEU A 323 13.79 -12.19 -3.91
N PHE A 324 13.75 -11.00 -4.50
CA PHE A 324 12.84 -9.92 -4.13
C PHE A 324 11.80 -9.70 -5.24
N VAL A 325 10.51 -9.68 -4.86
CA VAL A 325 9.40 -9.54 -5.80
C VAL A 325 8.47 -8.44 -5.33
N SER A 326 8.56 -7.24 -5.93
CA SER A 326 7.62 -6.15 -5.68
C SER A 326 6.38 -6.29 -6.54
N ILE A 327 5.21 -6.05 -5.97
CA ILE A 327 3.90 -6.24 -6.60
C ILE A 327 3.14 -4.92 -6.58
N HIS A 328 2.74 -4.44 -7.76
CA HIS A 328 2.04 -3.19 -8.02
C HIS A 328 0.85 -3.38 -8.96
N ALA A 329 0.02 -2.38 -9.08
CA ALA A 329 -1.13 -2.32 -10.01
C ALA A 329 -1.43 -0.88 -10.38
N ASP A 330 -0.49 -0.22 -11.00
CA ASP A 330 -0.45 1.22 -11.25
C ASP A 330 -1.59 1.75 -12.15
N SER A 331 -1.65 3.03 -12.36
CA SER A 331 -2.47 3.70 -13.37
C SER A 331 -1.60 4.64 -14.21
N LEU A 332 -2.06 4.83 -15.43
CA LEU A 332 -1.48 5.86 -16.29
C LEU A 332 -2.25 7.17 -16.09
N ALA A 333 -1.52 8.24 -15.87
CA ALA A 333 -2.10 9.56 -15.67
C ALA A 333 -2.79 10.12 -16.92
N GLU A 334 -2.44 9.61 -18.11
CA GLU A 334 -2.96 10.06 -19.39
C GLU A 334 -4.32 9.39 -19.68
N LYS A 335 -5.40 10.14 -19.50
CA LYS A 335 -6.78 9.65 -19.75
C LYS A 335 -6.97 9.08 -21.14
N ASP A 336 -6.30 9.64 -22.14
CA ASP A 336 -6.42 9.21 -23.54
C ASP A 336 -5.75 7.84 -23.82
N LEU A 337 -4.79 7.43 -22.99
CA LEU A 337 -4.09 6.15 -23.10
C LEU A 337 -4.61 5.11 -22.08
N ALA A 338 -5.37 5.53 -21.09
CA ALA A 338 -5.83 4.67 -20.00
C ALA A 338 -6.63 3.45 -20.49
N GLY A 339 -7.44 3.60 -21.56
CA GLY A 339 -8.18 2.51 -22.17
C GLY A 339 -7.35 1.59 -23.09
N ALA A 340 -6.25 2.08 -23.63
CA ALA A 340 -5.44 1.34 -24.61
C ALA A 340 -4.36 0.46 -23.96
N ILE A 341 -3.92 0.78 -22.75
CA ILE A 341 -2.85 0.07 -22.06
C ILE A 341 -3.48 -0.83 -20.98
N ARG A 342 -3.20 -2.14 -21.09
CA ARG A 342 -3.72 -3.16 -20.20
C ARG A 342 -2.76 -4.34 -20.10
N GLY A 343 -2.98 -5.18 -19.10
CA GLY A 343 -2.27 -6.43 -18.88
C GLY A 343 -0.99 -6.27 -18.07
N ALA A 344 -0.48 -7.38 -17.56
CA ALA A 344 0.67 -7.40 -16.69
C ALA A 344 1.97 -7.00 -17.40
N THR A 345 2.84 -6.31 -16.65
CA THR A 345 4.18 -5.87 -17.08
C THR A 345 5.19 -6.21 -16.00
N VAL A 346 6.40 -6.61 -16.37
CA VAL A 346 7.46 -6.94 -15.41
C VAL A 346 8.69 -6.08 -15.68
N TYR A 347 9.13 -5.38 -14.64
CA TYR A 347 10.27 -4.49 -14.64
C TYR A 347 11.46 -5.09 -13.93
N ILE A 348 12.65 -4.81 -14.43
CA ILE A 348 13.94 -5.00 -13.77
C ILE A 348 14.64 -3.67 -13.60
N LEU A 349 15.61 -3.62 -12.68
CA LEU A 349 16.42 -2.43 -12.47
C LEU A 349 17.25 -2.07 -13.73
N SER A 350 17.25 -0.80 -14.09
CA SER A 350 18.18 -0.21 -15.06
C SER A 350 18.26 1.28 -14.81
N GLU A 351 19.44 1.86 -14.90
CA GLU A 351 19.61 3.32 -14.79
C GLU A 351 18.90 4.06 -15.95
N ARG A 352 18.87 3.44 -17.12
CA ARG A 352 18.16 3.96 -18.30
C ARG A 352 16.85 3.19 -18.47
N ALA A 353 15.74 3.91 -18.44
CA ALA A 353 14.42 3.31 -18.69
C ALA A 353 14.31 2.77 -20.13
N SER A 354 13.59 1.67 -20.31
CA SER A 354 13.33 1.05 -21.61
C SER A 354 12.53 1.96 -22.55
N ASP A 355 11.71 2.83 -21.99
CA ASP A 355 10.89 3.82 -22.71
C ASP A 355 10.36 4.89 -21.74
N ASP A 356 9.71 5.94 -22.28
CA ASP A 356 9.18 7.04 -21.49
C ASP A 356 8.09 6.63 -20.52
N LYS A 357 7.31 5.61 -20.85
CA LYS A 357 6.29 5.08 -19.94
C LYS A 357 6.97 4.43 -18.72
N ALA A 358 7.95 3.58 -18.94
CA ALA A 358 8.70 2.94 -17.86
C ALA A 358 9.37 3.97 -16.94
N ARG A 359 9.90 5.06 -17.52
CA ARG A 359 10.47 6.17 -16.75
C ARG A 359 9.42 6.83 -15.85
N ARG A 360 8.23 7.17 -16.41
CA ARG A 360 7.15 7.82 -15.64
C ARG A 360 6.60 6.94 -14.52
N VAL A 361 6.45 5.64 -14.76
CA VAL A 361 6.04 4.68 -13.72
C VAL A 361 7.08 4.66 -12.61
N ALA A 362 8.37 4.55 -12.93
CA ALA A 362 9.42 4.55 -11.93
C ALA A 362 9.51 5.88 -11.14
N GLU A 363 9.35 7.02 -11.81
CA GLU A 363 9.29 8.34 -11.15
C GLU A 363 8.13 8.43 -10.15
N LYS A 364 6.95 7.94 -10.53
CA LYS A 364 5.76 7.91 -9.66
C LYS A 364 6.00 7.00 -8.45
N GLU A 365 6.46 5.78 -8.67
CA GLU A 365 6.71 4.82 -7.59
C GLU A 365 7.83 5.31 -6.65
N ASN A 366 8.88 5.93 -7.18
CA ASN A 366 9.95 6.52 -6.37
C ASN A 366 9.48 7.72 -5.53
N ALA A 367 8.34 8.33 -5.85
CA ALA A 367 7.74 9.41 -5.08
C ALA A 367 6.85 8.93 -3.91
N ALA A 368 6.68 7.62 -3.69
CA ALA A 368 5.83 7.05 -2.64
C ALA A 368 6.18 7.56 -1.23
N ASP A 369 7.48 7.66 -0.90
CA ASP A 369 7.95 8.20 0.38
C ASP A 369 7.52 9.67 0.57
N ILE A 370 7.63 10.47 -0.50
CA ILE A 370 7.19 11.87 -0.49
C ILE A 370 5.66 11.91 -0.32
N ALA A 371 4.93 11.04 -1.02
CA ALA A 371 3.49 10.94 -0.89
C ALA A 371 3.07 10.58 0.53
N ALA A 372 3.80 9.73 1.23
CA ALA A 372 3.56 9.38 2.63
C ALA A 372 4.00 10.47 3.63
N GLY A 373 4.49 11.62 3.16
CA GLY A 373 4.91 12.74 4.02
C GLY A 373 6.28 12.53 4.67
N LEU A 374 7.18 11.78 4.03
CA LEU A 374 8.60 11.82 4.37
C LEU A 374 9.26 13.04 3.70
N ALA A 375 10.27 13.61 4.36
CA ALA A 375 11.09 14.64 3.74
C ALA A 375 11.82 14.07 2.52
N ALA A 376 11.93 14.84 1.45
CA ALA A 376 12.80 14.48 0.33
C ALA A 376 14.24 14.41 0.85
N VAL A 377 14.84 13.23 0.83
CA VAL A 377 16.27 13.06 1.13
C VAL A 377 17.03 13.45 -0.13
N PRO A 378 17.94 14.44 -0.08
CA PRO A 378 18.82 14.71 -1.21
C PRO A 378 19.59 13.44 -1.56
N ALA A 379 19.74 13.14 -2.85
CA ALA A 379 20.58 12.04 -3.30
C ALA A 379 21.98 12.24 -2.72
N SER A 380 22.41 11.35 -1.83
CA SER A 380 23.75 11.40 -1.24
C SER A 380 24.78 11.03 -2.32
N ALA A 381 25.90 11.74 -2.32
CA ALA A 381 27.00 11.51 -3.26
C ALA A 381 27.80 10.21 -2.97
N GLU A 382 27.25 9.27 -2.21
CA GLU A 382 27.94 8.06 -1.74
C GLU A 382 28.10 6.95 -2.81
N ASP A 383 27.56 7.13 -4.00
CA ASP A 383 27.57 6.10 -5.08
C ASP A 383 28.89 6.00 -5.88
N GLN A 384 29.99 6.69 -5.49
CA GLN A 384 31.12 6.86 -6.41
C GLN A 384 32.34 5.92 -6.24
N VAL A 385 32.38 5.00 -5.28
CA VAL A 385 33.51 4.06 -5.18
C VAL A 385 33.00 2.61 -5.19
N ARG A 386 32.65 2.13 -6.38
CA ARG A 386 32.29 0.72 -6.56
C ARG A 386 33.53 -0.09 -6.94
N SER A 387 33.85 -1.11 -6.14
CA SER A 387 34.89 -2.10 -6.43
C SER A 387 34.49 -2.97 -7.65
N ILE A 388 35.47 -3.40 -8.45
CA ILE A 388 35.30 -4.32 -9.59
C ILE A 388 34.56 -5.60 -9.19
N LEU A 389 34.76 -6.10 -7.98
CA LEU A 389 34.06 -7.27 -7.46
C LEU A 389 32.55 -7.00 -7.28
N LEU A 390 32.18 -5.81 -6.83
CA LEU A 390 30.79 -5.40 -6.69
C LEU A 390 30.10 -5.31 -8.06
N ASP A 391 30.81 -4.84 -9.10
CA ASP A 391 30.30 -4.78 -10.46
C ASP A 391 29.99 -6.18 -11.05
N LEU A 392 30.82 -7.17 -10.76
CA LEU A 392 30.59 -8.56 -11.16
C LEU A 392 29.35 -9.17 -10.48
N VAL A 393 29.21 -8.96 -9.17
CA VAL A 393 28.04 -9.42 -8.39
C VAL A 393 26.76 -8.77 -8.92
N GLN A 394 26.79 -7.47 -9.20
CA GLN A 394 25.64 -6.76 -9.77
C GLN A 394 25.25 -7.27 -11.16
N ARG A 395 26.22 -7.61 -12.01
CA ARG A 395 25.95 -8.22 -13.33
C ARG A 395 25.30 -9.59 -13.20
N GLU A 396 25.75 -10.41 -12.28
CA GLU A 396 25.16 -11.71 -12.00
C GLU A 396 23.73 -11.56 -11.50
N THR A 397 23.50 -10.67 -10.53
CA THR A 397 22.18 -10.32 -10.00
C THR A 397 21.23 -9.83 -11.09
N ALA A 398 21.69 -8.97 -12.00
CA ALA A 398 20.92 -8.50 -13.15
C ALA A 398 20.54 -9.63 -14.12
N ASN A 399 21.45 -10.59 -14.34
CA ASN A 399 21.19 -11.78 -15.17
C ASN A 399 20.13 -12.69 -14.53
N TYR A 400 20.19 -12.91 -13.22
CA TYR A 400 19.16 -13.65 -12.50
C TYR A 400 17.80 -12.94 -12.52
N SER A 401 17.77 -11.61 -12.33
CA SER A 401 16.55 -10.79 -12.46
C SER A 401 15.94 -10.91 -13.85
N THR A 402 16.78 -10.86 -14.89
CA THR A 402 16.35 -11.05 -16.29
C THR A 402 15.80 -12.45 -16.52
N SER A 403 16.48 -13.48 -16.01
CA SER A 403 16.06 -14.87 -16.13
C SER A 403 14.72 -15.10 -15.42
N PHE A 404 14.55 -14.56 -14.22
CA PHE A 404 13.28 -14.65 -13.49
C PHE A 404 12.16 -13.90 -14.19
N ARG A 405 12.37 -12.68 -14.68
CA ARG A 405 11.40 -11.93 -15.49
C ARG A 405 10.89 -12.74 -16.67
N ASN A 406 11.81 -13.35 -17.43
CA ASN A 406 11.46 -14.13 -18.62
C ASN A 406 10.63 -15.38 -18.26
N LEU A 407 10.99 -16.06 -17.18
CA LEU A 407 10.25 -17.21 -16.64
C LEU A 407 8.86 -16.81 -16.18
N LEU A 408 8.75 -15.70 -15.46
CA LEU A 408 7.48 -15.14 -14.97
C LEU A 408 6.54 -14.81 -16.13
N LEU A 409 7.02 -14.10 -17.15
CA LEU A 409 6.22 -13.77 -18.33
C LEU A 409 5.80 -15.01 -19.12
N SER A 410 6.67 -16.02 -19.19
CA SER A 410 6.33 -17.31 -19.80
C SER A 410 5.21 -18.01 -19.05
N SER A 411 5.27 -18.03 -17.71
CA SER A 411 4.23 -18.60 -16.84
C SER A 411 2.90 -17.85 -16.92
N MET A 412 2.95 -16.54 -17.08
CA MET A 412 1.76 -15.68 -17.21
C MET A 412 1.08 -15.82 -18.58
N ARG A 413 1.85 -16.13 -19.63
CA ARG A 413 1.33 -16.20 -21.01
C ARG A 413 0.22 -17.25 -21.13
N GLY A 414 -0.93 -16.83 -21.68
CA GLY A 414 -2.12 -17.67 -21.82
C GLY A 414 -2.95 -17.87 -20.55
N ARG A 415 -2.46 -17.38 -19.38
CA ARG A 415 -3.19 -17.45 -18.11
C ARG A 415 -3.77 -16.09 -17.71
N VAL A 416 -2.97 -15.05 -17.88
CA VAL A 416 -3.36 -13.66 -17.61
C VAL A 416 -3.01 -12.79 -18.81
N PRO A 417 -3.75 -11.71 -19.07
CA PRO A 417 -3.38 -10.75 -20.11
C PRO A 417 -2.02 -10.12 -19.81
N LEU A 418 -1.18 -10.06 -20.81
CA LEU A 418 0.10 -9.33 -20.77
C LEU A 418 -0.03 -8.04 -21.55
N ALA A 419 0.71 -7.01 -21.17
CA ALA A 419 0.85 -5.80 -21.95
C ALA A 419 1.48 -6.09 -23.32
N LYS A 420 1.32 -5.17 -24.27
CA LYS A 420 1.93 -5.30 -25.61
C LYS A 420 3.44 -5.50 -25.51
N ASP A 421 4.08 -4.70 -24.65
CA ASP A 421 5.51 -4.77 -24.34
C ASP A 421 5.65 -5.05 -22.84
N PRO A 422 5.60 -6.33 -22.43
CA PRO A 422 5.52 -6.69 -21.01
C PRO A 422 6.90 -6.74 -20.32
N GLN A 423 7.99 -6.66 -21.08
CA GLN A 423 9.37 -6.65 -20.59
C GLN A 423 9.88 -5.23 -20.56
N ARG A 424 10.08 -4.70 -19.36
CA ARG A 424 10.54 -3.33 -19.18
C ARG A 424 11.68 -3.22 -18.19
N SER A 425 12.31 -2.06 -18.13
CA SER A 425 13.32 -1.73 -17.15
C SER A 425 13.28 -0.23 -16.86
N ALA A 426 13.57 0.16 -15.61
CA ALA A 426 13.73 1.55 -15.20
C ALA A 426 14.42 1.66 -13.84
N ALA A 427 14.71 2.88 -13.40
CA ALA A 427 15.43 3.19 -12.17
C ALA A 427 14.50 3.20 -10.94
N PHE A 428 13.85 2.06 -10.65
CA PHE A 428 13.05 1.90 -9.44
C PHE A 428 13.93 1.84 -8.19
N LYS A 429 13.66 2.71 -7.21
CA LYS A 429 14.40 2.76 -5.95
C LYS A 429 14.31 1.42 -5.19
N VAL A 430 13.13 0.81 -5.14
CA VAL A 430 12.89 -0.45 -4.46
C VAL A 430 13.65 -1.64 -5.07
N LEU A 431 14.02 -1.56 -6.36
CA LEU A 431 14.80 -2.59 -7.05
C LEU A 431 16.33 -2.39 -6.93
N LYS A 432 16.80 -1.34 -6.28
CA LYS A 432 18.23 -1.13 -5.98
C LYS A 432 18.70 -2.11 -4.90
N GLN A 433 18.73 -3.39 -5.26
CA GLN A 433 19.20 -4.50 -4.42
C GLN A 433 20.62 -4.87 -4.86
N ASP A 434 21.60 -4.78 -3.98
CA ASP A 434 23.02 -4.97 -4.36
C ASP A 434 23.32 -6.40 -4.81
N GLU A 435 22.80 -7.40 -4.07
CA GLU A 435 23.14 -8.81 -4.28
C GLU A 435 21.92 -9.71 -4.51
N VAL A 436 20.71 -9.14 -4.49
CA VAL A 436 19.44 -9.89 -4.56
C VAL A 436 18.78 -9.69 -5.91
N PRO A 437 18.53 -10.76 -6.69
CA PRO A 437 17.70 -10.68 -7.89
C PRO A 437 16.34 -10.07 -7.56
N ALA A 438 15.94 -9.03 -8.31
CA ALA A 438 14.75 -8.26 -8.01
C ALA A 438 13.92 -7.96 -9.25
N VAL A 439 12.61 -8.03 -9.12
CA VAL A 439 11.65 -7.60 -10.15
C VAL A 439 10.52 -6.81 -9.52
N LEU A 440 9.91 -5.91 -10.30
CA LEU A 440 8.64 -5.28 -9.98
C LEU A 440 7.60 -5.72 -11.03
N ILE A 441 6.47 -6.17 -10.54
CA ILE A 441 5.35 -6.69 -11.33
C ILE A 441 4.20 -5.71 -11.25
N GLU A 442 3.83 -5.11 -12.38
CA GLU A 442 2.54 -4.49 -12.55
C GLU A 442 1.53 -5.58 -12.91
N LEU A 443 0.57 -5.86 -12.04
CA LEU A 443 -0.45 -6.89 -12.23
C LEU A 443 -1.43 -6.56 -13.37
N GLY A 444 -1.49 -5.31 -13.74
CA GLY A 444 -2.34 -4.66 -14.71
C GLY A 444 -2.45 -3.18 -14.38
N TYR A 445 -3.28 -2.44 -15.09
CA TYR A 445 -3.43 -1.01 -14.90
C TYR A 445 -4.84 -0.67 -14.39
N MET A 446 -4.93 -0.10 -13.17
CA MET A 446 -6.22 0.24 -12.54
C MET A 446 -6.97 1.36 -13.26
N SER A 447 -6.32 2.07 -14.19
CA SER A 447 -6.94 3.00 -15.13
C SER A 447 -7.69 2.29 -16.27
N ASN A 448 -7.41 1.01 -16.51
CA ASN A 448 -8.09 0.21 -17.54
C ASN A 448 -9.29 -0.55 -16.95
N PRO A 449 -10.50 -0.44 -17.50
CA PRO A 449 -11.70 -1.09 -16.93
C PRO A 449 -11.61 -2.62 -16.85
N GLU A 450 -10.99 -3.28 -17.83
CA GLU A 450 -10.87 -4.74 -17.85
C GLU A 450 -9.87 -5.23 -16.78
N ASP A 451 -8.74 -4.54 -16.63
CA ASP A 451 -7.76 -4.83 -15.59
C ASP A 451 -8.35 -4.55 -14.20
N LEU A 452 -9.02 -3.40 -14.02
CA LEU A 452 -9.67 -3.05 -12.77
C LEU A 452 -10.74 -4.09 -12.38
N ALA A 453 -11.56 -4.53 -13.32
CA ALA A 453 -12.56 -5.56 -13.06
C ALA A 453 -11.97 -6.91 -12.66
N ARG A 454 -10.79 -7.27 -13.19
CA ARG A 454 -10.04 -8.48 -12.81
C ARG A 454 -9.37 -8.33 -11.45
N LEU A 455 -8.66 -7.22 -11.24
CA LEU A 455 -7.93 -6.93 -9.99
C LEU A 455 -8.87 -6.79 -8.79
N GLY A 456 -10.10 -6.35 -9.00
CA GLY A 456 -11.14 -6.26 -7.98
C GLY A 456 -11.81 -7.58 -7.61
N LYS A 457 -11.50 -8.69 -8.30
CA LYS A 457 -12.12 -10.00 -8.05
C LYS A 457 -11.13 -11.00 -7.46
N PRO A 458 -11.52 -11.78 -6.44
CA PRO A 458 -10.65 -12.80 -5.84
C PRO A 458 -10.10 -13.80 -6.87
N ASP A 459 -10.89 -14.22 -7.86
CA ASP A 459 -10.44 -15.17 -8.88
C ASP A 459 -9.36 -14.59 -9.79
N GLY A 460 -9.47 -13.30 -10.16
CA GLY A 460 -8.45 -12.62 -10.95
C GLY A 460 -7.14 -12.46 -10.17
N GLN A 461 -7.23 -12.12 -8.88
CA GLN A 461 -6.07 -12.04 -7.98
C GLN A 461 -5.41 -13.42 -7.81
N ARG A 462 -6.20 -14.48 -7.65
CA ARG A 462 -5.70 -15.86 -7.52
C ARG A 462 -5.01 -16.36 -8.79
N GLN A 463 -5.52 -16.03 -9.97
CA GLN A 463 -4.88 -16.39 -11.24
C GLN A 463 -3.49 -15.76 -11.35
N LEU A 464 -3.36 -14.47 -11.01
CA LEU A 464 -2.08 -13.77 -10.97
C LEU A 464 -1.13 -14.39 -9.94
N ALA A 465 -1.61 -14.60 -8.72
CA ALA A 465 -0.84 -15.20 -7.64
C ALA A 465 -0.32 -16.60 -8.01
N THR A 466 -1.14 -17.42 -8.65
CA THR A 466 -0.77 -18.76 -9.10
C THR A 466 0.36 -18.71 -10.14
N ALA A 467 0.29 -17.81 -11.11
CA ALA A 467 1.33 -17.65 -12.11
C ALA A 467 2.66 -17.18 -11.49
N ILE A 468 2.60 -16.24 -10.54
CA ILE A 468 3.76 -15.71 -9.81
C ILE A 468 4.40 -16.85 -8.97
N ALA A 469 3.60 -17.56 -8.17
CA ALA A 469 4.09 -18.63 -7.31
C ALA A 469 4.73 -19.78 -8.11
N ALA A 470 4.11 -20.21 -9.21
CA ALA A 470 4.67 -21.23 -10.10
C ALA A 470 6.03 -20.82 -10.68
N SER A 471 6.17 -19.53 -11.05
CA SER A 471 7.43 -18.98 -11.56
C SER A 471 8.53 -18.99 -10.53
N ILE A 472 8.23 -18.58 -9.29
CA ILE A 472 9.18 -18.57 -8.17
C ILE A 472 9.66 -20.00 -7.90
N THR A 473 8.75 -20.96 -7.78
CA THR A 473 9.10 -22.38 -7.56
C THR A 473 10.02 -22.91 -8.68
N THR A 474 9.67 -22.64 -9.95
CA THR A 474 10.48 -23.08 -11.10
C THR A 474 11.85 -22.41 -11.13
N PHE A 475 11.93 -21.14 -10.73
CA PHE A 475 13.20 -20.40 -10.68
C PHE A 475 14.20 -21.05 -9.72
N PHE A 476 13.76 -21.40 -8.51
CA PHE A 476 14.63 -22.05 -7.54
C PHE A 476 14.97 -23.50 -7.93
N ALA A 477 14.02 -24.26 -8.46
CA ALA A 477 14.30 -25.60 -8.97
C ALA A 477 15.36 -25.58 -10.09
N ASN A 478 15.32 -24.60 -10.99
CA ASN A 478 16.32 -24.44 -12.03
C ASN A 478 17.71 -24.05 -11.48
N ARG A 479 17.77 -23.22 -10.41
CA ARG A 479 19.03 -22.85 -9.75
C ARG A 479 19.66 -24.06 -9.07
N GLU A 480 18.88 -24.83 -8.35
CA GLU A 480 19.34 -26.07 -7.69
C GLU A 480 19.87 -27.10 -8.70
N ALA A 481 19.15 -27.32 -9.80
CA ALA A 481 19.58 -28.21 -10.86
C ALA A 481 20.90 -27.77 -11.55
N ARG A 482 21.21 -26.46 -11.56
CA ARG A 482 22.49 -25.94 -12.09
C ARG A 482 23.62 -26.07 -11.08
N ALA A 483 23.35 -25.89 -9.79
CA ALA A 483 24.33 -26.01 -8.72
C ALA A 483 24.80 -27.47 -8.52
N ASN A 484 23.98 -28.45 -8.89
CA ASN A 484 24.25 -29.88 -8.79
C ASN A 484 24.91 -30.50 -10.07
N ARG A 485 25.23 -29.67 -11.07
CA ARG A 485 25.97 -30.06 -12.29
C ARG A 485 27.42 -29.61 -12.25
#